data_2dddd34dcc27f5063b14964e6bdd5707
#
_entry.id   2dddd34dcc27f5063b14964e6bdd5707
#
_cell.length_a   1.000
_cell.length_b   1.000
_cell.length_c   1.000
_cell.angle_alpha   90.00
_cell.angle_beta   90.00
_cell.angle_gamma   90.00
#
_symmetry.space_group_name_H-M   'P 1'
#
loop_
_entity.id
_entity.type
_entity.pdbx_description
1 polymer ?
#
loop_
_entity_poly.entity_id
_entity_poly.type
_entity_poly.pdbx_seq_one_letter_code
_entity_poly.pdbx_strand_id
1 'polypeptide(L)'
;MMFIETVIENIKVTDFILKISAATIAGLLIGLEREYKGKSAGLKTNTLVAIGAAVFVIISLQYEHQFGVDATRVLSQVVVGIGFLGAGVILQKENKIKGLTTAATIWCSAAAGCLAATGLYIELAVLSILVVLINLIFGYVDSHIEKKVKK
;
A
#
# COMPACT_ATOMS: atom_id res chain seq x y z
N MET A 1 2.06 20.90 34.27
CA MET A 1 0.97 20.24 33.54
C MET A 1 1.06 20.60 32.06
N MET A 2 0.90 21.84 31.65
CA MET A 2 0.99 22.34 30.25
C MET A 2 2.28 21.93 29.49
N PHE A 3 3.47 21.94 30.13
CA PHE A 3 4.73 21.52 29.49
C PHE A 3 4.74 20.02 29.12
N ILE A 4 4.22 19.16 30.01
CA ILE A 4 4.14 17.71 29.77
C ILE A 4 3.16 17.41 28.64
N GLU A 5 2.02 18.10 28.59
CA GLU A 5 1.03 17.97 27.51
C GLU A 5 1.62 18.36 26.16
N THR A 6 2.36 19.47 26.08
CA THR A 6 3.05 19.91 24.85
C THR A 6 4.11 18.89 24.39
N VAL A 7 4.86 18.28 25.32
CA VAL A 7 5.86 17.24 24.98
C VAL A 7 5.17 15.99 24.44
N ILE A 8 4.09 15.54 25.06
CA ILE A 8 3.31 14.38 24.62
C ILE A 8 2.70 14.61 23.22
N GLU A 9 2.17 15.81 23.00
CA GLU A 9 1.60 16.19 21.70
C GLU A 9 2.66 16.20 20.59
N ASN A 10 3.85 16.77 20.87
CA ASN A 10 4.98 16.75 19.93
C ASN A 10 5.44 15.31 19.59
N ILE A 11 5.48 14.39 20.57
CA ILE A 11 5.83 12.99 20.34
C ILE A 11 4.80 12.32 19.43
N LYS A 12 3.51 12.55 19.65
CA LYS A 12 2.44 12.01 18.80
C LYS A 12 2.53 12.51 17.34
N VAL A 13 2.82 13.79 17.15
CA VAL A 13 2.98 14.40 15.82
C VAL A 13 4.21 13.80 15.10
N THR A 14 5.32 13.64 15.82
CA THR A 14 6.55 13.05 15.26
C THR A 14 6.33 11.59 14.84
N ASP A 15 5.65 10.78 15.66
CA ASP A 15 5.30 9.39 15.33
C ASP A 15 4.39 9.32 14.10
N PHE A 16 3.39 10.19 14.02
CA PHE A 16 2.52 10.28 12.86
C PHE A 16 3.30 10.61 11.59
N ILE A 17 4.19 11.62 11.62
CA ILE A 17 5.02 12.00 10.47
C ILE A 17 5.91 10.85 10.04
N LEU A 18 6.53 10.13 10.98
CA LEU A 18 7.38 8.98 10.69
C LEU A 18 6.59 7.87 9.96
N LYS A 19 5.43 7.50 10.47
CA LYS A 19 4.56 6.48 9.89
C LYS A 19 4.08 6.84 8.49
N ILE A 20 3.63 8.08 8.31
CA ILE A 20 3.18 8.56 6.98
C ILE A 20 4.35 8.66 6.00
N SER A 21 5.53 9.10 6.45
CA SER A 21 6.73 9.12 5.62
C SER A 21 7.14 7.72 5.17
N ALA A 22 7.11 6.74 6.07
CA ALA A 22 7.40 5.34 5.76
C ALA A 22 6.40 4.76 4.74
N ALA A 23 5.09 5.01 4.93
CA ALA A 23 4.04 4.63 3.97
C ALA A 23 4.25 5.28 2.60
N THR A 24 4.61 6.57 2.59
CA THR A 24 4.90 7.33 1.36
C THR A 24 6.07 6.73 0.61
N ILE A 25 7.18 6.47 1.30
CA ILE A 25 8.39 5.87 0.69
C ILE A 25 8.06 4.49 0.09
N ALA A 26 7.34 3.64 0.83
CA ALA A 26 6.95 2.33 0.34
C ALA A 26 6.05 2.43 -0.91
N GLY A 27 5.04 3.29 -0.88
CA GLY A 27 4.15 3.55 -2.01
C GLY A 27 4.89 4.10 -3.24
N LEU A 28 5.87 5.00 -3.04
CA LEU A 28 6.74 5.51 -4.10
C LEU A 28 7.60 4.41 -4.70
N LEU A 29 8.23 3.56 -3.89
CA LEU A 29 9.08 2.45 -4.37
C LEU A 29 8.28 1.47 -5.22
N ILE A 30 7.11 1.03 -4.73
CA ILE A 30 6.22 0.12 -5.46
C ILE A 30 5.70 0.81 -6.73
N GLY A 31 5.27 2.07 -6.61
CA GLY A 31 4.67 2.83 -7.71
C GLY A 31 5.66 3.21 -8.81
N LEU A 32 6.94 3.44 -8.47
CA LEU A 32 7.99 3.83 -9.41
C LEU A 32 8.21 2.75 -10.48
N GLU A 33 8.31 1.48 -10.08
CA GLU A 33 8.41 0.35 -11.01
C GLU A 33 7.20 0.29 -11.94
N ARG A 34 6.00 0.51 -11.41
CA ARG A 34 4.74 0.51 -12.18
C ARG A 34 4.68 1.65 -13.20
N GLU A 35 5.07 2.86 -12.77
CA GLU A 35 5.13 4.04 -13.63
C GLU A 35 6.13 3.83 -14.78
N TYR A 36 7.35 3.36 -14.46
CA TYR A 36 8.39 3.10 -15.44
C TYR A 36 7.96 2.08 -16.50
N LYS A 37 7.14 1.09 -16.12
CA LYS A 37 6.58 0.08 -17.05
C LYS A 37 5.26 0.51 -17.72
N GLY A 38 4.81 1.75 -17.56
CA GLY A 38 3.58 2.27 -18.16
C GLY A 38 2.32 1.54 -17.73
N LYS A 39 2.26 1.05 -16.47
CA LYS A 39 1.07 0.41 -15.91
C LYS A 39 0.06 1.45 -15.43
N SER A 40 -1.23 1.10 -15.41
CA SER A 40 -2.34 2.01 -15.11
C SER A 40 -2.32 2.60 -13.70
N ALA A 41 -1.75 1.90 -12.71
CA ALA A 41 -1.56 2.39 -11.35
C ALA A 41 -0.06 2.57 -11.09
N GLY A 42 0.44 3.80 -11.28
CA GLY A 42 1.83 4.20 -11.10
C GLY A 42 2.12 4.81 -9.73
N LEU A 43 3.06 5.78 -9.70
CA LEU A 43 3.53 6.48 -8.50
C LEU A 43 2.40 7.05 -7.67
N LYS A 44 1.55 7.89 -8.26
CA LYS A 44 0.47 8.59 -7.55
C LYS A 44 -0.48 7.61 -6.87
N THR A 45 -0.94 6.61 -7.62
CA THR A 45 -1.95 5.67 -7.11
C THR A 45 -1.42 4.85 -5.95
N ASN A 46 -0.25 4.22 -6.11
CA ASN A 46 0.31 3.36 -5.06
C ASN A 46 0.68 4.15 -3.80
N THR A 47 1.22 5.38 -3.97
CA THR A 47 1.54 6.25 -2.83
C THR A 47 0.30 6.70 -2.08
N LEU A 48 -0.75 7.16 -2.78
CA LEU A 48 -2.00 7.59 -2.15
C LEU A 48 -2.72 6.44 -1.44
N VAL A 49 -2.70 5.24 -2.01
CA VAL A 49 -3.26 4.04 -1.39
C VAL A 49 -2.52 3.69 -0.09
N ALA A 50 -1.18 3.69 -0.11
CA ALA A 50 -0.38 3.42 1.09
C ALA A 50 -0.62 4.46 2.19
N ILE A 51 -0.63 5.76 1.84
CA ILE A 51 -0.92 6.85 2.79
C ILE A 51 -2.33 6.70 3.36
N GLY A 52 -3.35 6.51 2.50
CA GLY A 52 -4.74 6.39 2.94
C GLY A 52 -4.94 5.22 3.90
N ALA A 53 -4.40 4.04 3.56
CA ALA A 53 -4.44 2.88 4.45
C ALA A 53 -3.74 3.16 5.80
N ALA A 54 -2.56 3.80 5.78
CA ALA A 54 -1.84 4.17 7.00
C ALA A 54 -2.66 5.11 7.88
N VAL A 55 -3.26 6.16 7.31
CA VAL A 55 -4.08 7.12 8.07
C VAL A 55 -5.26 6.44 8.75
N PHE A 56 -6.03 5.60 8.04
CA PHE A 56 -7.17 4.89 8.62
C PHE A 56 -6.75 3.98 9.78
N VAL A 57 -5.65 3.24 9.63
CA VAL A 57 -5.14 2.37 10.70
C VAL A 57 -4.60 3.19 11.87
N ILE A 58 -3.86 4.28 11.66
CA ILE A 58 -3.40 5.17 12.73
C ILE A 58 -4.57 5.71 13.54
N ILE A 59 -5.64 6.18 12.88
CA ILE A 59 -6.84 6.66 13.56
C ILE A 59 -7.46 5.54 14.40
N SER A 60 -7.57 4.34 13.86
CA SER A 60 -8.14 3.19 14.58
C SER A 60 -7.34 2.84 15.83
N LEU A 61 -6.01 2.84 15.74
CA LEU A 61 -5.13 2.55 16.87
C LEU A 61 -5.21 3.58 18.00
N GLN A 62 -5.62 4.83 17.72
CA GLN A 62 -5.83 5.84 18.78
C GLN A 62 -6.97 5.47 19.72
N TYR A 63 -7.92 4.65 19.30
CA TYR A 63 -9.09 4.25 20.08
C TYR A 63 -8.97 2.82 20.63
N GLU A 64 -7.87 2.10 20.39
CA GLU A 64 -7.67 0.69 20.78
C GLU A 64 -7.87 0.42 22.28
N HIS A 65 -7.50 1.40 23.13
CA HIS A 65 -7.62 1.26 24.58
C HIS A 65 -9.01 1.62 25.15
N GLN A 66 -9.96 1.98 24.31
CA GLN A 66 -11.32 2.28 24.78
C GLN A 66 -12.14 0.99 24.88
N PHE A 67 -12.92 0.85 25.96
CA PHE A 67 -13.74 -0.33 26.19
C PHE A 67 -14.71 -0.58 25.04
N GLY A 68 -14.70 -1.80 24.50
CA GLY A 68 -15.57 -2.22 23.41
C GLY A 68 -15.12 -1.80 22.00
N VAL A 69 -13.96 -1.17 21.85
CA VAL A 69 -13.39 -0.82 20.53
C VAL A 69 -12.46 -1.94 20.05
N ASP A 70 -12.67 -2.35 18.81
CA ASP A 70 -11.83 -3.34 18.11
C ASP A 70 -11.13 -2.63 16.91
N ALA A 71 -9.86 -2.32 17.10
CA ALA A 71 -9.04 -1.66 16.08
C ALA A 71 -8.90 -2.50 14.78
N THR A 72 -9.05 -3.83 14.86
CA THR A 72 -8.95 -4.70 13.68
C THR A 72 -10.13 -4.54 12.71
N ARG A 73 -11.25 -3.98 13.17
CA ARG A 73 -12.42 -3.71 12.31
C ARG A 73 -12.09 -2.72 11.20
N VAL A 74 -11.32 -1.68 11.48
CA VAL A 74 -10.90 -0.72 10.45
C VAL A 74 -9.93 -1.37 9.48
N LEU A 75 -8.98 -2.17 9.98
CA LEU A 75 -8.07 -2.93 9.13
C LEU A 75 -8.83 -3.85 8.15
N SER A 76 -9.85 -4.57 8.63
CA SER A 76 -10.68 -5.41 7.76
C SER A 76 -11.42 -4.61 6.70
N GLN A 77 -11.90 -3.40 7.02
CA GLN A 77 -12.57 -2.53 6.06
C GLN A 77 -11.60 -1.92 5.03
N VAL A 78 -10.35 -1.63 5.40
CA VAL A 78 -9.30 -1.25 4.44
C VAL A 78 -9.10 -2.36 3.42
N VAL A 79 -8.96 -3.62 3.88
CA VAL A 79 -8.80 -4.80 3.00
C VAL A 79 -9.97 -4.93 2.02
N VAL A 80 -11.21 -4.77 2.48
CA VAL A 80 -12.41 -4.83 1.63
C VAL A 80 -12.48 -3.63 0.68
N GLY A 81 -12.24 -2.42 1.18
CA GLY A 81 -12.31 -1.17 0.41
C GLY A 81 -11.34 -1.12 -0.76
N ILE A 82 -10.13 -1.62 -0.57
CA ILE A 82 -9.13 -1.71 -1.63
C ILE A 82 -9.57 -2.68 -2.75
N GLY A 83 -10.39 -3.67 -2.44
CA GLY A 83 -11.00 -4.55 -3.44
C GLY A 83 -11.79 -3.78 -4.51
N PHE A 84 -12.50 -2.71 -4.13
CA PHE A 84 -13.21 -1.83 -5.05
C PHE A 84 -12.27 -1.10 -6.02
N LEU A 85 -11.18 -0.52 -5.53
CA LEU A 85 -10.15 0.11 -6.37
C LEU A 85 -9.45 -0.91 -7.27
N GLY A 86 -9.16 -2.10 -6.73
CA GLY A 86 -8.59 -3.22 -7.48
C GLY A 86 -9.50 -3.66 -8.63
N ALA A 87 -10.80 -3.80 -8.38
CA ALA A 87 -11.78 -4.14 -9.42
C ALA A 87 -11.85 -3.06 -10.51
N GLY A 88 -11.74 -1.79 -10.14
CA GLY A 88 -11.76 -0.66 -11.07
C GLY A 88 -10.62 -0.63 -12.10
N VAL A 89 -9.50 -1.32 -11.85
CA VAL A 89 -8.38 -1.40 -12.79
C VAL A 89 -8.36 -2.69 -13.62
N ILE A 90 -9.27 -3.62 -13.34
CA ILE A 90 -9.40 -4.87 -14.10
C ILE A 90 -10.34 -4.63 -15.27
N LEU A 91 -9.81 -4.78 -16.48
CA LEU A 91 -10.54 -4.58 -17.72
C LEU A 91 -10.61 -5.90 -18.50
N GLN A 92 -11.84 -6.28 -18.87
CA GLN A 92 -12.06 -7.37 -19.81
C GLN A 92 -12.32 -6.78 -21.19
N LYS A 93 -11.49 -7.14 -22.16
CA LYS A 93 -11.66 -6.76 -23.55
C LYS A 93 -11.55 -8.01 -24.42
N GLU A 94 -12.64 -8.33 -25.12
CA GLU A 94 -12.77 -9.56 -25.89
C GLU A 94 -12.46 -10.78 -24.99
N ASN A 95 -11.52 -11.63 -25.37
CA ASN A 95 -11.09 -12.82 -24.59
C ASN A 95 -9.86 -12.57 -23.70
N LYS A 96 -9.51 -11.30 -23.40
CA LYS A 96 -8.33 -10.95 -22.59
C LYS A 96 -8.71 -10.13 -21.37
N ILE A 97 -8.22 -10.57 -20.20
CA ILE A 97 -8.32 -9.83 -18.95
C ILE A 97 -7.00 -9.09 -18.73
N LYS A 98 -7.07 -7.78 -18.49
CA LYS A 98 -5.92 -6.92 -18.17
C LYS A 98 -6.11 -6.30 -16.79
N GLY A 99 -5.00 -5.95 -16.12
CA GLY A 99 -5.04 -5.22 -14.86
C GLY A 99 -4.98 -6.09 -13.61
N LEU A 100 -5.00 -7.42 -13.69
CA LEU A 100 -4.95 -8.32 -12.52
C LEU A 100 -3.72 -8.07 -11.64
N THR A 101 -2.52 -8.03 -12.24
CA THR A 101 -1.28 -7.72 -11.52
C THR A 101 -1.31 -6.30 -10.92
N THR A 102 -1.90 -5.33 -11.64
CA THR A 102 -2.05 -3.97 -11.13
C THR A 102 -2.96 -3.92 -9.92
N ALA A 103 -4.09 -4.63 -9.94
CA ALA A 103 -5.00 -4.75 -8.80
C ALA A 103 -4.31 -5.38 -7.58
N ALA A 104 -3.56 -6.47 -7.80
CA ALA A 104 -2.77 -7.12 -6.75
C ALA A 104 -1.69 -6.18 -6.18
N THR A 105 -1.02 -5.38 -7.03
CA THR A 105 -0.03 -4.40 -6.56
C THR A 105 -0.65 -3.29 -5.71
N ILE A 106 -1.82 -2.77 -6.09
CA ILE A 106 -2.58 -1.78 -5.31
C ILE A 106 -2.93 -2.37 -3.92
N TRP A 107 -3.34 -3.63 -3.88
CA TRP A 107 -3.65 -4.33 -2.63
C TRP A 107 -2.43 -4.46 -1.72
N CYS A 108 -1.26 -4.80 -2.28
CA CYS A 108 0.00 -4.81 -1.54
C CYS A 108 0.43 -3.41 -1.06
N SER A 109 0.14 -2.35 -1.82
CA SER A 109 0.42 -0.98 -1.39
C SER A 109 -0.42 -0.56 -0.19
N ALA A 110 -1.68 -1.00 -0.10
CA ALA A 110 -2.50 -0.81 1.10
C ALA A 110 -1.93 -1.58 2.31
N ALA A 111 -1.50 -2.83 2.11
CA ALA A 111 -0.85 -3.61 3.16
C ALA A 111 0.43 -2.92 3.66
N ALA A 112 1.23 -2.34 2.76
CA ALA A 112 2.41 -1.54 3.12
C ALA A 112 2.02 -0.33 4.00
N GLY A 113 0.94 0.36 3.69
CA GLY A 113 0.39 1.43 4.54
C GLY A 113 0.00 0.94 5.93
N CYS A 114 -0.65 -0.21 6.03
CA CYS A 114 -1.02 -0.82 7.31
C CYS A 114 0.23 -1.17 8.16
N LEU A 115 1.27 -1.73 7.56
CA LEU A 115 2.54 -2.04 8.24
C LEU A 115 3.24 -0.76 8.74
N ALA A 116 3.25 0.30 7.93
CA ALA A 116 3.80 1.59 8.35
C ALA A 116 3.04 2.16 9.56
N ALA A 117 1.70 2.07 9.56
CA ALA A 117 0.84 2.55 10.64
C ALA A 117 1.09 1.84 11.96
N THR A 118 1.36 0.53 11.91
CA THR A 118 1.64 -0.29 13.10
C THR A 118 3.10 -0.22 13.57
N GLY A 119 3.98 0.50 12.84
CA GLY A 119 5.40 0.62 13.18
C GLY A 119 6.24 -0.61 12.80
N LEU A 120 5.71 -1.54 12.01
CA LEU A 120 6.38 -2.75 11.53
C LEU A 120 7.26 -2.42 10.31
N TYR A 121 8.33 -1.63 10.54
CA TYR A 121 9.14 -1.07 9.46
C TYR A 121 10.00 -2.09 8.73
N ILE A 122 10.44 -3.16 9.42
CA ILE A 122 11.22 -4.24 8.80
C ILE A 122 10.33 -5.03 7.84
N GLU A 123 9.14 -5.40 8.30
CA GLU A 123 8.13 -6.10 7.49
C GLU A 123 7.67 -5.25 6.30
N LEU A 124 7.53 -3.94 6.50
CA LEU A 124 7.25 -2.97 5.45
C LEU A 124 8.35 -2.97 4.37
N ALA A 125 9.61 -2.93 4.78
CA ALA A 125 10.75 -2.96 3.86
C ALA A 125 10.79 -4.29 3.08
N VAL A 126 10.62 -5.42 3.77
CA VAL A 126 10.57 -6.75 3.14
C VAL A 126 9.43 -6.84 2.14
N LEU A 127 8.21 -6.42 2.50
CA LEU A 127 7.06 -6.42 1.61
C LEU A 127 7.32 -5.55 0.37
N SER A 128 7.81 -4.34 0.56
CA SER A 128 8.04 -3.39 -0.53
C SER A 128 9.07 -3.91 -1.54
N ILE A 129 10.19 -4.44 -1.04
CA ILE A 129 11.23 -5.04 -1.87
C ILE A 129 10.68 -6.27 -2.61
N LEU A 130 9.95 -7.13 -1.93
CA LEU A 130 9.39 -8.34 -2.52
C LEU A 130 8.41 -8.02 -3.65
N VAL A 131 7.51 -7.04 -3.45
CA VAL A 131 6.55 -6.62 -4.48
C VAL A 131 7.27 -6.08 -5.71
N VAL A 132 8.29 -5.24 -5.52
CA VAL A 132 9.10 -4.70 -6.63
C VAL A 132 9.83 -5.82 -7.37
N LEU A 133 10.47 -6.76 -6.64
CA LEU A 133 11.18 -7.88 -7.25
C LEU A 133 10.24 -8.80 -8.04
N ILE A 134 9.09 -9.15 -7.50
CA ILE A 134 8.07 -9.95 -8.19
C ILE A 134 7.64 -9.26 -9.49
N ASN A 135 7.31 -7.99 -9.43
CA ASN A 135 6.89 -7.22 -10.60
C ASN A 135 7.98 -7.09 -11.67
N LEU A 136 9.25 -6.99 -11.25
CA LEU A 136 10.40 -6.94 -12.17
C LEU A 136 10.67 -8.30 -12.82
N ILE A 137 10.80 -9.35 -12.01
CA ILE A 137 11.18 -10.69 -12.47
C ILE A 137 10.10 -11.28 -13.38
N PHE A 138 8.86 -11.34 -12.90
CA PHE A 138 7.78 -11.91 -13.69
C PHE A 138 7.38 -11.03 -14.87
N GLY A 139 7.51 -9.70 -14.76
CA GLY A 139 7.32 -8.81 -15.91
C GLY A 139 8.35 -9.04 -17.02
N TYR A 140 9.59 -9.42 -16.69
CA TYR A 140 10.61 -9.82 -17.67
C TYR A 140 10.26 -11.16 -18.30
N VAL A 141 9.87 -12.15 -17.50
CA VAL A 141 9.47 -13.48 -17.97
C VAL A 141 8.27 -13.39 -18.94
N ASP A 142 7.23 -12.64 -18.56
CA ASP A 142 6.03 -12.46 -19.40
C ASP A 142 6.38 -11.86 -20.77
N SER A 143 7.24 -10.83 -20.78
CA SER A 143 7.68 -10.19 -22.03
C SER A 143 8.47 -11.12 -22.94
N HIS A 144 9.18 -12.09 -22.37
CA HIS A 144 9.95 -13.09 -23.12
C HIS A 144 9.05 -14.17 -23.73
N ILE A 145 8.03 -14.61 -22.98
CA ILE A 145 7.03 -15.59 -23.41
C ILE A 145 6.18 -15.00 -24.54
N GLU A 146 5.67 -13.78 -24.40
CA GLU A 146 4.87 -13.12 -25.45
C GLU A 146 5.61 -12.97 -26.78
N LYS A 147 6.93 -12.71 -26.75
CA LYS A 147 7.76 -12.64 -27.96
C LYS A 147 7.92 -13.99 -28.66
N LYS A 148 7.91 -15.11 -27.90
CA LYS A 148 8.01 -16.46 -28.47
C LYS A 148 6.71 -16.96 -29.08
N VAL A 149 5.56 -16.59 -28.49
CA VAL A 149 4.23 -17.03 -28.95
C VAL A 149 3.78 -16.26 -30.21
N LYS A 150 4.30 -15.06 -30.46
CA LYS A 150 4.00 -14.24 -31.65
C LYS A 150 4.90 -14.52 -32.86
N LYS A 151 5.85 -15.45 -32.73
CA LYS A 151 6.65 -16.01 -33.84
C LYS A 151 6.09 -17.34 -34.27
#